data_726e493c6f518349a80b23671a404868
#
_entry.id   726e493c6f518349a80b23671a404868
#
_cell.length_a   1.000
_cell.length_b   1.000
_cell.length_c   1.000
_cell.angle_alpha   90.00
_cell.angle_beta   90.00
_cell.angle_gamma   90.00
#
_symmetry.space_group_name_H-M   'P 1'
#
loop_
_entity.id
_entity.type
_entity.pdbx_description
1 polymer ?
#
loop_
_entity_poly.entity_id
_entity_poly.type
_entity_poly.pdbx_seq_one_letter_code
_entity_poly.pdbx_strand_id
1 'polypeptide(L)'
;KIRHIRELERDHPFTILCADLTDLARYARVDNVQFRLLKTLFPGAYTCILPASREVPRRVQNDKRKTIGIRVPDHPVMQAILREHGEALMGVSLFDSDAFEADIHDLPAAVTGQVALMVDAGDVPLRPTTVLDLTEMPPLLLRQGAGDVTGIV
;
A
#
# COMPACT_ATOMS: atom_id res chain seq x y z
N LYS A 1 -2.29 -3.83 -17.18
CA LYS A 1 -1.11 -4.70 -17.10
C LYS A 1 -1.03 -5.41 -15.73
N ILE A 2 -0.94 -4.70 -14.58
CA ILE A 2 -0.85 -5.31 -13.23
C ILE A 2 -1.97 -6.33 -12.97
N ARG A 3 -3.25 -5.97 -13.25
CA ARG A 3 -4.37 -6.91 -13.09
C ARG A 3 -4.18 -8.19 -13.90
N HIS A 4 -3.65 -8.09 -15.10
CA HIS A 4 -3.39 -9.24 -15.96
C HIS A 4 -2.24 -10.12 -15.43
N ILE A 5 -1.12 -9.50 -15.02
CA ILE A 5 0.04 -10.23 -14.47
C ILE A 5 -0.33 -11.00 -13.20
N ARG A 6 -1.16 -10.39 -12.34
CA ARG A 6 -1.57 -10.93 -11.05
C ARG A 6 -2.91 -11.69 -11.11
N GLU A 7 -3.53 -11.80 -12.28
CA GLU A 7 -4.85 -12.41 -12.48
C GLU A 7 -5.93 -11.85 -11.54
N LEU A 8 -5.82 -10.53 -11.26
CA LEU A 8 -6.69 -9.87 -10.31
C LEU A 8 -8.06 -9.57 -10.91
N GLU A 9 -9.09 -9.71 -10.09
CA GLU A 9 -10.44 -9.29 -10.45
C GLU A 9 -10.52 -7.79 -10.75
N ARG A 10 -11.57 -7.39 -11.47
CA ARG A 10 -11.73 -6.01 -11.95
C ARG A 10 -11.79 -4.99 -10.81
N ASP A 11 -12.36 -5.36 -9.70
CA ASP A 11 -12.58 -4.53 -8.51
C ASP A 11 -11.53 -4.70 -7.42
N HIS A 12 -10.47 -5.51 -7.67
CA HIS A 12 -9.37 -5.66 -6.73
C HIS A 12 -8.76 -4.30 -6.37
N PRO A 13 -8.68 -3.95 -5.07
CA PRO A 13 -8.19 -2.65 -4.65
C PRO A 13 -6.69 -2.50 -4.90
N PHE A 14 -6.28 -1.34 -5.41
CA PHE A 14 -4.88 -0.93 -5.48
C PHE A 14 -4.51 -0.09 -4.26
N THR A 15 -3.21 -0.01 -4.01
CA THR A 15 -2.63 0.83 -2.96
C THR A 15 -1.75 1.90 -3.59
N ILE A 16 -1.76 3.10 -3.03
CA ILE A 16 -0.84 4.18 -3.38
C ILE A 16 0.30 4.19 -2.36
N LEU A 17 1.53 4.15 -2.85
CA LEU A 17 2.76 4.25 -2.09
C LEU A 17 3.23 5.70 -2.14
N CYS A 18 3.27 6.35 -0.99
CA CYS A 18 3.68 7.74 -0.82
C CYS A 18 5.04 7.83 -0.14
N ALA A 19 5.80 8.87 -0.44
CA ALA A 19 7.09 9.10 0.20
C ALA A 19 6.93 9.55 1.66
N ASP A 20 5.90 10.35 1.94
CA ASP A 20 5.62 10.90 3.26
C ASP A 20 4.14 11.28 3.43
N LEU A 21 3.78 11.90 4.56
CA LEU A 21 2.42 12.34 4.87
C LEU A 21 1.97 13.54 4.03
N THR A 22 2.88 14.36 3.55
CA THR A 22 2.57 15.49 2.65
C THR A 22 2.08 14.95 1.32
N ASP A 23 2.78 13.96 0.80
CA ASP A 23 2.41 13.27 -0.43
C ASP A 23 1.08 12.50 -0.26
N LEU A 24 0.90 11.82 0.87
CA LEU A 24 -0.35 11.14 1.23
C LEU A 24 -1.56 12.10 1.18
N ALA A 25 -1.42 13.31 1.72
CA ALA A 25 -2.49 14.32 1.78
C ALA A 25 -2.95 14.79 0.38
N ARG A 26 -2.19 14.55 -0.67
CA ARG A 26 -2.62 14.80 -2.06
C ARG A 26 -3.65 13.77 -2.52
N TYR A 27 -3.51 12.52 -2.09
CA TYR A 27 -4.30 11.39 -2.59
C TYR A 27 -5.47 10.98 -1.68
N ALA A 28 -5.45 11.40 -0.41
CA ALA A 28 -6.52 11.14 0.54
C ALA A 28 -7.06 12.42 1.17
N ARG A 29 -8.35 12.38 1.47
CA ARG A 29 -8.98 13.39 2.33
C ARG A 29 -8.83 12.91 3.77
N VAL A 30 -8.19 13.73 4.59
CA VAL A 30 -7.80 13.39 5.95
C VAL A 30 -8.22 14.51 6.89
N ASP A 31 -8.93 14.18 7.95
CA ASP A 31 -9.22 15.10 9.03
C ASP A 31 -8.09 15.18 10.08
N ASN A 32 -8.23 16.06 11.05
CA ASN A 32 -7.20 16.24 12.08
C ASN A 32 -7.01 15.03 13.00
N VAL A 33 -8.05 14.25 13.24
CA VAL A 33 -7.98 13.04 14.09
C VAL A 33 -7.25 11.94 13.34
N GLN A 34 -7.66 11.68 12.12
CA GLN A 34 -7.00 10.74 11.21
C GLN A 34 -5.53 11.12 11.01
N PHE A 35 -5.23 12.41 10.78
CA PHE A 35 -3.86 12.86 10.56
C PHE A 35 -2.94 12.63 11.77
N ARG A 36 -3.44 12.86 13.00
CA ARG A 36 -2.67 12.56 14.21
C ARG A 36 -2.33 11.08 14.32
N LEU A 37 -3.29 10.21 14.01
CA LEU A 37 -3.06 8.77 14.00
C LEU A 37 -2.05 8.37 12.92
N LEU A 38 -2.21 8.87 11.69
CA LEU A 38 -1.30 8.59 10.58
C LEU A 38 0.16 8.97 10.90
N LYS A 39 0.37 10.03 11.68
CA LYS A 39 1.72 10.41 12.16
C LYS A 39 2.35 9.40 13.10
N THR A 40 1.58 8.57 13.77
CA THR A 40 2.11 7.50 14.64
C THR A 40 2.35 6.20 13.88
N LEU A 41 1.66 6.01 12.74
CA LEU A 41 1.72 4.80 11.93
C LEU A 41 2.78 4.86 10.83
N PHE A 42 3.04 6.05 10.29
CA PHE A 42 3.88 6.23 9.11
C PHE A 42 5.16 7.04 9.38
N PRO A 43 6.28 6.66 8.74
CA PRO A 43 6.44 5.49 7.86
C PRO A 43 6.35 4.18 8.65
N GLY A 44 5.80 3.13 8.05
CA GLY A 44 5.62 1.87 8.77
C GLY A 44 4.92 0.77 7.97
N ALA A 45 4.73 -0.38 8.65
CA ALA A 45 4.15 -1.59 8.06
C ALA A 45 2.62 -1.57 8.05
N TYR A 46 2.03 -0.47 7.62
CA TYR A 46 0.58 -0.28 7.58
C TYR A 46 0.08 0.03 6.18
N THR A 47 -1.17 -0.36 5.93
CA THR A 47 -1.99 0.12 4.83
C THR A 47 -3.24 0.76 5.42
N CYS A 48 -3.42 2.04 5.20
CA CYS A 48 -4.59 2.78 5.70
C CYS A 48 -5.58 3.03 4.56
N ILE A 49 -6.82 2.60 4.75
CA ILE A 49 -7.91 2.89 3.81
C ILE A 49 -8.53 4.23 4.20
N LEU A 50 -8.56 5.14 3.25
CA LEU A 50 -8.98 6.53 3.43
C LEU A 50 -9.90 6.96 2.29
N PRO A 51 -10.76 7.98 2.50
CA PRO A 51 -11.51 8.59 1.40
C PRO A 51 -10.56 9.16 0.35
N ALA A 52 -10.73 8.73 -0.90
CA ALA A 52 -9.88 9.18 -1.99
C ALA A 52 -10.10 10.67 -2.31
N SER A 53 -9.03 11.38 -2.62
CA SER A 53 -9.09 12.73 -3.17
C SER A 53 -9.43 12.69 -4.69
N ARG A 54 -9.57 13.86 -5.30
CA ARG A 54 -9.79 13.98 -6.75
C ARG A 54 -8.55 13.65 -7.58
N GLU A 55 -7.38 13.65 -6.97
CA GLU A 55 -6.11 13.28 -7.61
C GLU A 55 -6.03 11.76 -7.91
N VAL A 56 -6.79 10.94 -7.18
CA VAL A 56 -6.82 9.49 -7.41
C VAL A 56 -7.72 9.17 -8.60
N PRO A 57 -7.20 8.55 -9.69
CA PRO A 57 -8.03 8.14 -10.81
C PRO A 57 -9.14 7.17 -10.38
N ARG A 58 -10.36 7.36 -10.88
CA ARG A 58 -11.53 6.54 -10.51
C ARG A 58 -11.28 5.03 -10.66
N ARG A 59 -10.52 4.64 -11.70
CA ARG A 59 -10.19 3.23 -11.99
C ARG A 59 -9.33 2.52 -10.93
N VAL A 60 -8.71 3.26 -10.00
CA VAL A 60 -7.90 2.71 -8.91
C VAL A 60 -8.55 2.86 -7.53
N GLN A 61 -9.62 3.66 -7.44
CA GLN A 61 -10.42 3.76 -6.22
C GLN A 61 -11.31 2.53 -6.06
N ASN A 62 -11.75 2.28 -4.82
CA ASN A 62 -12.89 1.40 -4.59
C ASN A 62 -14.14 2.05 -5.19
N ASP A 63 -14.79 1.37 -6.14
CA ASP A 63 -15.90 1.94 -6.92
C ASP A 63 -17.12 2.30 -6.06
N LYS A 64 -17.40 1.51 -5.02
CA LYS A 64 -18.56 1.68 -4.14
C LYS A 64 -18.29 2.75 -3.06
N ARG A 65 -17.15 2.64 -2.37
CA ARG A 65 -16.84 3.45 -1.20
C ARG A 65 -16.05 4.73 -1.51
N LYS A 66 -15.53 4.86 -2.73
CA LYS A 66 -14.65 5.98 -3.15
C LYS A 66 -13.42 6.12 -2.24
N THR A 67 -12.86 5.00 -1.86
CA THR A 67 -11.70 4.90 -0.98
C THR A 67 -10.48 4.40 -1.71
N ILE A 68 -9.32 4.61 -1.10
CA ILE A 68 -8.02 4.14 -1.58
C ILE A 68 -7.18 3.65 -0.39
N GLY A 69 -6.45 2.56 -0.57
CA GLY A 69 -5.41 2.15 0.35
C GLY A 69 -4.15 2.97 0.15
N ILE A 70 -3.56 3.48 1.22
CA ILE A 70 -2.32 4.26 1.17
C ILE A 70 -1.28 3.65 2.11
N ARG A 71 -0.02 3.70 1.68
CA ARG A 71 1.15 3.30 2.44
C ARG A 71 2.23 4.37 2.37
N VAL A 72 2.95 4.54 3.48
CA VAL A 72 4.26 5.21 3.50
C VAL A 72 5.25 4.17 4.03
N PRO A 73 5.96 3.48 3.13
CA PRO A 73 6.83 2.36 3.52
C PRO A 73 8.05 2.85 4.31
N ASP A 74 8.40 2.08 5.36
CA ASP A 74 9.64 2.26 6.13
C ASP A 74 10.70 1.30 5.58
N HIS A 75 11.16 1.56 4.37
CA HIS A 75 12.22 0.78 3.74
C HIS A 75 13.11 1.70 2.89
N PRO A 76 14.42 1.71 3.11
CA PRO A 76 15.33 2.69 2.49
C PRO A 76 15.31 2.64 0.97
N VAL A 77 15.27 1.46 0.36
CA VAL A 77 15.24 1.32 -1.11
C VAL A 77 13.91 1.87 -1.65
N MET A 78 12.78 1.52 -1.04
CA MET A 78 11.47 2.02 -1.48
C MET A 78 11.35 3.53 -1.30
N GLN A 79 11.87 4.07 -0.20
CA GLN A 79 11.93 5.51 0.05
C GLN A 79 12.81 6.23 -0.98
N ALA A 80 13.95 5.65 -1.35
CA ALA A 80 14.81 6.21 -2.39
C ALA A 80 14.11 6.24 -3.75
N ILE A 81 13.41 5.15 -4.12
CA ILE A 81 12.64 5.08 -5.36
C ILE A 81 11.55 6.16 -5.40
N LEU A 82 10.77 6.31 -4.33
CA LEU A 82 9.68 7.29 -4.25
C LEU A 82 10.21 8.72 -4.34
N ARG A 83 11.31 9.03 -3.65
CA ARG A 83 11.93 10.36 -3.69
C ARG A 83 12.52 10.69 -5.06
N GLU A 84 13.20 9.74 -5.68
CA GLU A 84 13.81 9.94 -7.01
C GLU A 84 12.73 10.04 -8.09
N HIS A 85 11.65 9.25 -7.97
CA HIS A 85 10.51 9.33 -8.87
C HIS A 85 9.74 10.66 -8.74
N GLY A 86 9.70 11.23 -7.53
CA GLY A 86 9.06 12.52 -7.25
C GLY A 86 7.53 12.49 -7.17
N GLU A 87 6.90 11.35 -7.36
CA GLU A 87 5.46 11.15 -7.26
C GLU A 87 5.13 9.82 -6.60
N ALA A 88 3.89 9.67 -6.12
CA ALA A 88 3.43 8.42 -5.57
C ALA A 88 3.32 7.31 -6.63
N LEU A 89 3.54 6.08 -6.22
CA LEU A 89 3.44 4.91 -7.07
C LEU A 89 2.20 4.08 -6.72
N MET A 90 1.53 3.58 -7.74
CA MET A 90 0.47 2.60 -7.56
C MET A 90 1.07 1.20 -7.46
N GLY A 91 0.64 0.44 -6.47
CA GLY A 91 1.12 -0.90 -6.22
C GLY A 91 0.02 -1.88 -5.81
N VAL A 92 0.39 -3.14 -5.83
CA VAL A 92 -0.38 -4.25 -5.30
C VAL A 92 0.60 -5.28 -4.74
N SER A 93 0.17 -6.05 -3.76
CA SER A 93 0.99 -7.16 -3.26
C SER A 93 1.29 -8.16 -4.36
N LEU A 94 2.52 -8.66 -4.41
CA LEU A 94 2.93 -9.64 -5.41
C LEU A 94 2.30 -11.02 -5.13
N PHE A 95 2.12 -11.35 -3.86
CA PHE A 95 1.57 -12.62 -3.39
C PHE A 95 0.27 -12.41 -2.63
N ASP A 96 -0.59 -13.42 -2.64
CA ASP A 96 -1.70 -13.51 -1.71
C ASP A 96 -1.19 -13.77 -0.30
N SER A 97 -2.03 -13.52 0.71
CA SER A 97 -1.65 -13.48 2.13
C SER A 97 -0.99 -14.76 2.67
N ASP A 98 -1.14 -15.88 1.98
CA ASP A 98 -0.70 -17.19 2.43
C ASP A 98 0.63 -17.67 1.80
N ALA A 99 1.21 -16.91 0.86
CA ALA A 99 2.43 -17.26 0.15
C ALA A 99 3.64 -16.44 0.67
N PHE A 100 3.98 -16.59 1.95
CA PHE A 100 5.00 -15.76 2.60
C PHE A 100 6.46 -16.19 2.42
N GLU A 101 6.72 -17.27 1.72
CA GLU A 101 8.07 -17.86 1.61
C GLU A 101 8.68 -17.78 0.21
N ALA A 102 8.12 -16.99 -0.69
CA ALA A 102 8.67 -16.88 -2.03
C ALA A 102 9.85 -15.91 -2.08
N ASP A 103 11.00 -16.43 -2.44
CA ASP A 103 12.16 -15.61 -2.82
C ASP A 103 11.86 -14.86 -4.11
N ILE A 104 12.40 -13.65 -4.24
CA ILE A 104 12.33 -12.87 -5.49
C ILE A 104 12.93 -13.64 -6.68
N HIS A 105 13.89 -14.51 -6.41
CA HIS A 105 14.54 -15.36 -7.41
C HIS A 105 13.67 -16.54 -7.86
N ASP A 106 12.66 -16.93 -7.06
CA ASP A 106 11.72 -17.99 -7.34
C ASP A 106 10.44 -17.52 -8.04
N LEU A 107 10.37 -16.24 -8.42
CA LEU A 107 9.22 -15.69 -9.12
C LEU A 107 8.96 -16.41 -10.45
N PRO A 108 7.69 -16.77 -10.74
CA PRO A 108 7.35 -17.40 -12.00
C PRO A 108 7.78 -16.56 -13.20
N ALA A 109 8.28 -17.22 -14.26
CA ALA A 109 8.65 -16.56 -15.51
C ALA A 109 7.49 -15.77 -16.13
N ALA A 110 6.25 -16.18 -15.85
CA ALA A 110 5.05 -15.45 -16.22
C ALA A 110 4.97 -14.04 -15.61
N VAL A 111 5.57 -13.83 -14.43
CA VAL A 111 5.67 -12.52 -13.79
C VAL A 111 6.92 -11.78 -14.28
N THR A 112 8.09 -12.40 -14.17
CA THR A 112 9.38 -11.77 -14.48
C THR A 112 9.50 -11.36 -15.94
N GLY A 113 8.92 -12.14 -16.87
CA GLY A 113 8.88 -11.82 -18.30
C GLY A 113 7.97 -10.65 -18.69
N GLN A 114 7.14 -10.15 -17.77
CA GLN A 114 6.18 -9.08 -18.04
C GLN A 114 6.51 -7.75 -17.33
N VAL A 115 7.47 -7.74 -16.42
CA VAL A 115 7.94 -6.52 -15.75
C VAL A 115 9.08 -5.87 -16.52
N ALA A 116 9.13 -4.55 -16.51
CA ALA A 116 10.19 -3.80 -17.17
C ALA A 116 11.47 -3.72 -16.34
N LEU A 117 11.31 -3.76 -15.02
CA LEU A 117 12.39 -3.65 -14.06
C LEU A 117 12.05 -4.47 -12.82
N MET A 118 13.05 -5.12 -12.25
CA MET A 118 12.99 -5.76 -10.96
C MET A 118 14.05 -5.15 -10.05
N VAL A 119 13.67 -4.74 -8.86
CA VAL A 119 14.57 -4.16 -7.87
C VAL A 119 14.77 -5.20 -6.78
N ASP A 120 15.98 -5.73 -6.70
CA ASP A 120 16.40 -6.62 -5.63
C ASP A 120 16.97 -5.80 -4.47
N ALA A 121 16.34 -5.87 -3.33
CA ALA A 121 16.76 -5.18 -2.11
C ALA A 121 17.40 -6.14 -1.08
N GLY A 122 17.78 -7.34 -1.50
CA GLY A 122 18.25 -8.41 -0.62
C GLY A 122 17.12 -9.06 0.17
N ASP A 123 17.47 -9.72 1.26
CA ASP A 123 16.50 -10.41 2.11
C ASP A 123 15.58 -9.41 2.81
N VAL A 124 14.35 -9.34 2.35
CA VAL A 124 13.30 -8.52 2.96
C VAL A 124 12.22 -9.44 3.53
N PRO A 125 11.89 -9.32 4.83
CA PRO A 125 10.82 -10.13 5.41
C PRO A 125 9.50 -9.91 4.67
N LEU A 126 8.95 -10.95 4.08
CA LEU A 126 7.69 -10.94 3.33
C LEU A 126 6.50 -11.00 4.31
N ARG A 127 6.40 -10.03 5.20
CA ARG A 127 5.25 -9.91 6.12
C ARG A 127 4.24 -8.91 5.56
N PRO A 128 2.95 -9.26 5.49
CA PRO A 128 1.94 -8.33 5.04
C PRO A 128 1.83 -7.13 5.97
N THR A 129 1.40 -6.02 5.43
CA THR A 129 1.06 -4.85 6.25
C THR A 129 -0.20 -5.11 7.06
N THR A 130 -0.29 -4.49 8.22
CA THR A 130 -1.55 -4.32 8.94
C THR A 130 -2.46 -3.38 8.16
N VAL A 131 -3.72 -3.78 7.95
CA VAL A 131 -4.70 -2.99 7.20
C VAL A 131 -5.73 -2.39 8.14
N LEU A 132 -5.79 -1.07 8.15
CA LEU A 132 -6.72 -0.28 8.96
C LEU A 132 -7.67 0.49 8.05
N ASP A 133 -8.97 0.41 8.33
CA ASP A 133 -9.96 1.29 7.72
C ASP A 133 -10.13 2.53 8.61
N LEU A 134 -9.73 3.67 8.06
CA LEU A 134 -9.82 4.96 8.73
C LEU A 134 -10.91 5.85 8.12
N THR A 135 -11.82 5.29 7.33
CA THR A 135 -12.94 6.07 6.76
C THR A 135 -13.89 6.59 7.84
N GLU A 136 -13.92 5.91 8.97
CA GLU A 136 -14.65 6.29 10.19
C GLU A 136 -13.73 6.12 11.41
N MET A 137 -14.07 6.76 12.52
CA MET A 137 -13.34 6.65 13.78
C MET A 137 -14.25 6.12 14.89
N PRO A 138 -13.79 5.20 15.74
CA PRO A 138 -12.43 4.63 15.80
C PRO A 138 -12.07 3.76 14.58
N PRO A 139 -10.76 3.56 14.32
CA PRO A 139 -10.29 2.74 13.20
C PRO A 139 -10.81 1.30 13.27
N LEU A 140 -11.10 0.70 12.12
CA LEU A 140 -11.44 -0.72 12.04
C LEU A 140 -10.23 -1.52 11.54
N LEU A 141 -9.83 -2.53 12.31
CA LEU A 141 -8.80 -3.49 11.89
C LEU A 141 -9.41 -4.47 10.87
N LEU A 142 -8.93 -4.40 9.62
CA LEU A 142 -9.35 -5.33 8.56
C LEU A 142 -8.42 -6.55 8.45
N ARG A 143 -7.15 -6.37 8.72
CA ARG A 143 -6.15 -7.44 8.73
C ARG A 143 -5.00 -7.10 9.67
N GLN A 144 -4.69 -8.02 10.57
CA GLN A 144 -3.45 -7.95 11.35
C GLN A 144 -2.28 -8.40 10.47
N GLY A 145 -1.23 -7.61 10.46
CA GLY A 145 0.02 -7.88 9.76
C GLY A 145 1.23 -7.53 10.62
N ALA A 146 2.27 -6.98 10.02
CA ALA A 146 3.51 -6.63 10.72
C ALA A 146 3.39 -5.36 11.60
N GLY A 147 2.43 -4.48 11.33
CA GLY A 147 2.20 -3.27 12.13
C GLY A 147 1.50 -3.60 13.46
N ASP A 148 1.99 -3.05 14.56
CA ASP A 148 1.37 -3.19 15.88
C ASP A 148 0.07 -2.36 15.97
N VAL A 149 -0.97 -2.93 16.55
CA VAL A 149 -2.29 -2.27 16.73
C VAL A 149 -2.60 -1.94 18.19
N THR A 150 -1.66 -2.17 19.09
CA THR A 150 -1.84 -1.90 20.52
C THR A 150 -2.20 -0.43 20.76
N GLY A 151 -3.36 -0.20 21.37
CA GLY A 151 -3.86 1.16 21.63
C GLY A 151 -4.41 1.93 20.42
N ILE A 152 -4.56 1.26 19.27
CA ILE A 152 -5.14 1.85 18.04
C ILE A 152 -6.58 1.39 17.83
N VAL A 153 -6.82 0.11 18.03
CA VAL A 153 -8.13 -0.56 17.92
C VAL A 153 -8.45 -1.35 19.17
#